data_13c1b786d8521cf3d333de714be2772e
#
_entry.id   13c1b786d8521cf3d333de714be2772e
#
_cell.length_a   1.000
_cell.length_b   1.000
_cell.length_c   1.000
_cell.angle_alpha   90.00
_cell.angle_beta   90.00
_cell.angle_gamma   90.00
#
_symmetry.space_group_name_H-M   'P 1'
#
loop_
_entity.id
_entity.type
_entity.pdbx_description
1 polymer ?
#
loop_
_entity_poly.entity_id
_entity_poly.type
_entity_poly.pdbx_seq_one_letter_code
_entity_poly.pdbx_strand_id
1 'polypeptide(L)'
;EKLLERIAKDDSKQSVTRFRDYAAYIDEDYRFYKDMPTWMHIYPAAEFAKDENSNLKMKVCNGILLLKFNNITDPDGTEGVKRSVAILPSTFAALESADGKSVIVLVKFTNQNDKLPTSEPEAEQLYRIAYQQIHPIYQAVVKASLTIGAQVASVEASSAMSNEPSLHNSFMMTLDAHPYYNAKAVAMRIDCHYRTEDTDQQAYTEEKGKERNED
;
A
#
# COMPACT_ATOMS: atom_id res chain seq x y z
N GLU A 1 11.91 -10.90 6.15
CA GLU A 1 13.36 -10.66 6.29
C GLU A 1 14.10 -11.00 4.99
N LYS A 2 14.09 -12.23 4.50
CA LYS A 2 14.78 -12.64 3.25
C LYS A 2 14.42 -11.79 2.01
N LEU A 3 13.16 -11.37 1.88
CA LEU A 3 12.76 -10.49 0.77
C LEU A 3 13.43 -9.12 0.88
N LEU A 4 13.48 -8.54 2.08
CA LEU A 4 14.11 -7.24 2.31
C LEU A 4 15.62 -7.31 2.10
N GLU A 5 16.26 -8.42 2.46
CA GLU A 5 17.67 -8.66 2.14
C GLU A 5 17.92 -8.72 0.63
N ARG A 6 16.99 -9.31 -0.14
CA ARG A 6 17.08 -9.32 -1.60
C ARG A 6 16.90 -7.92 -2.19
N ILE A 7 15.94 -7.14 -1.65
CA ILE A 7 15.72 -5.75 -2.06
C ILE A 7 16.97 -4.89 -1.80
N ALA A 8 17.64 -5.10 -0.67
CA ALA A 8 18.85 -4.35 -0.32
C ALA A 8 20.11 -4.78 -1.09
N LYS A 9 20.25 -6.06 -1.43
CA LYS A 9 21.47 -6.64 -2.02
C LYS A 9 21.46 -6.77 -3.53
N ASP A 10 20.26 -6.67 -4.13
CA ASP A 10 20.18 -6.46 -5.55
C ASP A 10 20.42 -7.62 -6.52
N ASP A 11 19.70 -8.72 -6.31
CA ASP A 11 19.55 -9.72 -7.38
C ASP A 11 18.82 -9.16 -8.63
N SER A 12 18.14 -8.03 -8.46
CA SER A 12 17.34 -7.36 -9.50
C SER A 12 17.96 -6.04 -10.00
N LYS A 13 19.17 -5.68 -9.57
CA LYS A 13 19.82 -4.38 -9.81
C LYS A 13 19.76 -3.93 -11.26
N GLN A 14 20.21 -4.77 -12.15
CA GLN A 14 20.27 -4.40 -13.55
C GLN A 14 18.88 -4.08 -14.12
N SER A 15 17.86 -4.83 -13.71
CA SER A 15 16.49 -4.62 -14.17
C SER A 15 15.87 -3.36 -13.59
N VAL A 16 16.01 -3.14 -12.28
CA VAL A 16 15.47 -1.95 -11.61
C VAL A 16 16.21 -0.70 -12.05
N THR A 17 17.54 -0.73 -12.13
CA THR A 17 18.32 0.41 -12.62
C THR A 17 17.93 0.78 -14.05
N ARG A 18 17.85 -0.22 -14.96
CA ARG A 18 17.38 0.03 -16.32
C ARG A 18 15.97 0.62 -16.35
N PHE A 19 15.07 0.10 -15.52
CA PHE A 19 13.72 0.64 -15.44
C PHE A 19 13.73 2.10 -15.01
N ARG A 20 14.52 2.49 -14.01
CA ARG A 20 14.67 3.86 -13.54
C ARG A 20 15.28 4.77 -14.62
N ASP A 21 16.30 4.28 -15.31
CA ASP A 21 16.93 5.00 -16.42
C ASP A 21 15.91 5.26 -17.54
N TYR A 22 15.15 4.25 -17.94
CA TYR A 22 14.10 4.41 -18.94
C TYR A 22 12.97 5.33 -18.48
N ALA A 23 12.53 5.21 -17.23
CA ALA A 23 11.49 6.08 -16.65
C ALA A 23 11.91 7.55 -16.56
N ALA A 24 13.23 7.83 -16.57
CA ALA A 24 13.76 9.20 -16.61
C ALA A 24 13.75 9.81 -18.03
N TYR A 25 13.80 8.96 -19.06
CA TYR A 25 13.91 9.41 -20.46
C TYR A 25 12.62 9.34 -21.25
N ILE A 26 11.63 8.57 -20.82
CA ILE A 26 10.39 8.36 -21.57
C ILE A 26 9.31 9.21 -20.95
N ASP A 27 9.00 10.30 -21.65
CA ASP A 27 7.79 11.08 -21.51
C ASP A 27 6.59 10.16 -21.73
N GLU A 28 5.74 9.98 -20.71
CA GLU A 28 4.37 9.42 -20.66
C GLU A 28 3.94 8.28 -21.62
N ASP A 29 4.77 7.85 -22.58
CA ASP A 29 4.40 6.82 -23.56
C ASP A 29 4.60 5.42 -22.95
N TYR A 30 3.61 4.97 -22.20
CA TYR A 30 3.46 3.72 -21.45
C TYR A 30 3.73 2.41 -22.23
N ARG A 31 4.15 2.46 -23.49
CA ARG A 31 4.34 1.26 -24.32
C ARG A 31 5.40 0.32 -23.80
N PHE A 32 6.44 0.84 -23.17
CA PHE A 32 7.51 0.03 -22.60
C PHE A 32 7.06 -0.81 -21.39
N TYR A 33 6.09 -0.32 -20.63
CA TYR A 33 5.53 -1.04 -19.48
C TYR A 33 4.70 -2.26 -19.87
N LYS A 34 4.14 -2.29 -21.08
CA LYS A 34 3.38 -3.44 -21.59
C LYS A 34 4.25 -4.67 -21.87
N ASP A 35 5.53 -4.45 -22.17
CA ASP A 35 6.46 -5.50 -22.54
C ASP A 35 7.32 -6.02 -21.36
N MET A 36 6.97 -5.63 -20.12
CA MET A 36 7.61 -6.15 -18.89
C MET A 36 6.74 -7.21 -18.17
N PRO A 37 6.32 -8.28 -18.82
CA PRO A 37 5.39 -9.26 -18.26
C PRO A 37 5.99 -10.14 -17.17
N THR A 38 7.28 -10.04 -16.90
CA THR A 38 8.03 -10.98 -16.03
C THR A 38 8.51 -10.38 -14.71
N TRP A 39 8.09 -9.15 -14.35
CA TRP A 39 8.49 -8.58 -13.08
C TRP A 39 7.77 -9.26 -11.93
N MET A 40 8.54 -9.62 -10.93
CA MET A 40 8.00 -10.22 -9.72
C MET A 40 7.12 -9.19 -8.99
N HIS A 41 5.86 -9.55 -8.78
CA HIS A 41 4.94 -8.81 -7.94
C HIS A 41 4.90 -9.41 -6.53
N ILE A 42 4.86 -8.54 -5.54
CA ILE A 42 4.80 -8.89 -4.12
C ILE A 42 3.44 -8.50 -3.60
N TYR A 43 2.70 -9.47 -3.07
CA TYR A 43 1.39 -9.31 -2.45
C TYR A 43 1.57 -9.36 -0.93
N PRO A 44 1.66 -8.21 -0.23
CA PRO A 44 1.98 -8.20 1.19
C PRO A 44 0.80 -8.59 2.07
N ALA A 45 -0.42 -8.31 1.63
CA ALA A 45 -1.63 -8.43 2.44
C ALA A 45 -2.03 -9.90 2.70
N ALA A 46 -1.75 -10.80 1.76
CA ALA A 46 -2.15 -12.20 1.88
C ALA A 46 -1.21 -13.13 1.12
N GLU A 47 -1.20 -14.40 1.52
CA GLU A 47 -0.67 -15.49 0.72
C GLU A 47 -1.78 -16.04 -0.17
N PHE A 48 -1.48 -16.17 -1.46
CA PHE A 48 -2.41 -16.70 -2.46
C PHE A 48 -1.93 -18.04 -3.01
N ALA A 49 -2.88 -18.87 -3.40
CA ALA A 49 -2.62 -20.06 -4.22
C ALA A 49 -3.58 -20.09 -5.39
N LYS A 50 -3.17 -20.73 -6.46
CA LYS A 50 -4.06 -21.02 -7.59
C LYS A 50 -5.00 -22.14 -7.23
N ASP A 51 -6.30 -21.94 -7.52
CA ASP A 51 -7.30 -23.01 -7.49
C ASP A 51 -7.22 -23.87 -8.76
N GLU A 52 -8.11 -24.86 -8.88
CA GLU A 52 -8.20 -25.76 -10.04
C GLU A 52 -8.46 -25.03 -11.36
N ASN A 53 -9.07 -23.83 -11.30
CA ASN A 53 -9.35 -22.97 -12.44
C ASN A 53 -8.24 -21.90 -12.68
N SER A 54 -7.10 -22.02 -11.99
CA SER A 54 -5.98 -21.06 -12.03
C SER A 54 -6.31 -19.67 -11.47
N ASN A 55 -7.42 -19.49 -10.74
CA ASN A 55 -7.72 -18.26 -10.03
C ASN A 55 -6.90 -18.19 -8.73
N LEU A 56 -6.45 -16.99 -8.39
CA LEU A 56 -5.77 -16.75 -7.11
C LEU A 56 -6.82 -16.74 -5.98
N LYS A 57 -6.63 -17.61 -5.00
CA LYS A 57 -7.43 -17.64 -3.76
C LYS A 57 -6.54 -17.43 -2.55
N MET A 58 -7.03 -16.64 -1.61
CA MET A 58 -6.33 -16.39 -0.35
C MET A 58 -6.21 -17.69 0.45
N LYS A 59 -4.98 -17.96 0.91
CA LYS A 59 -4.69 -19.01 1.90
C LYS A 59 -4.57 -18.46 3.31
N VAL A 60 -3.85 -17.35 3.44
CA VAL A 60 -3.54 -16.74 4.74
C VAL A 60 -3.61 -15.22 4.59
N CYS A 61 -4.33 -14.56 5.49
CA CYS A 61 -4.28 -13.12 5.65
C CYS A 61 -3.06 -12.76 6.51
N ASN A 62 -2.19 -11.89 6.00
CA ASN A 62 -0.96 -11.49 6.71
C ASN A 62 -1.17 -10.29 7.64
N GLY A 63 -2.30 -9.59 7.56
CA GLY A 63 -2.54 -8.36 8.33
C GLY A 63 -1.56 -7.24 7.99
N ILE A 64 -1.21 -7.12 6.70
CA ILE A 64 -0.31 -6.08 6.20
C ILE A 64 -1.05 -5.24 5.17
N LEU A 65 -1.17 -3.95 5.47
CA LEU A 65 -1.71 -2.94 4.57
C LEU A 65 -0.59 -2.36 3.72
N LEU A 66 -0.86 -2.20 2.42
CA LEU A 66 0.02 -1.57 1.46
C LEU A 66 -0.42 -0.13 1.22
N LEU A 67 0.45 0.82 1.54
CA LEU A 67 0.32 2.22 1.15
C LEU A 67 1.43 2.58 0.16
N LYS A 68 1.13 3.47 -0.78
CA LYS A 68 2.12 4.01 -1.71
C LYS A 68 2.05 5.54 -1.71
N PHE A 69 3.17 6.18 -1.40
CA PHE A 69 3.34 7.63 -1.52
C PHE A 69 3.98 7.94 -2.86
N ASN A 70 3.25 8.62 -3.74
CA ASN A 70 3.65 8.89 -5.12
C ASN A 70 4.12 10.34 -5.30
N ASN A 71 4.66 10.63 -6.50
CA ASN A 71 5.02 11.98 -6.96
C ASN A 71 6.09 12.66 -6.08
N ILE A 72 7.03 11.88 -5.58
CA ILE A 72 8.16 12.42 -4.82
C ILE A 72 9.19 12.93 -5.81
N THR A 73 9.30 14.25 -5.93
CA THR A 73 10.18 14.91 -6.90
C THR A 73 11.53 15.35 -6.30
N ASP A 74 11.60 15.46 -4.97
CA ASP A 74 12.82 15.78 -4.26
C ASP A 74 13.75 14.55 -4.23
N PRO A 75 15.03 14.65 -4.61
CA PRO A 75 15.98 13.55 -4.55
C PRO A 75 16.09 12.90 -3.16
N ASP A 76 15.98 13.69 -2.08
CA ASP A 76 15.98 13.19 -0.70
C ASP A 76 14.57 12.89 -0.15
N GLY A 77 13.54 13.12 -0.96
CA GLY A 77 12.15 13.01 -0.55
C GLY A 77 11.75 11.60 -0.17
N THR A 78 12.25 10.58 -0.87
CA THR A 78 11.97 9.17 -0.55
C THR A 78 12.51 8.80 0.82
N GLU A 79 13.74 9.23 1.16
CA GLU A 79 14.33 9.05 2.48
C GLU A 79 13.58 9.85 3.56
N GLY A 80 13.10 11.05 3.22
CA GLY A 80 12.25 11.88 4.08
C GLY A 80 10.96 11.17 4.45
N VAL A 81 10.26 10.61 3.46
CA VAL A 81 9.03 9.83 3.68
C VAL A 81 9.32 8.59 4.53
N LYS A 82 10.37 7.80 4.21
CA LYS A 82 10.74 6.62 4.99
C LYS A 82 10.99 6.95 6.46
N ARG A 83 11.75 8.03 6.73
CA ARG A 83 11.99 8.51 8.10
C ARG A 83 10.71 8.94 8.81
N SER A 84 9.82 9.62 8.10
CA SER A 84 8.54 10.09 8.67
C SER A 84 7.66 8.93 9.11
N VAL A 85 7.50 7.91 8.27
CA VAL A 85 6.66 6.76 8.61
C VAL A 85 7.32 5.82 9.62
N ALA A 86 8.65 5.83 9.73
CA ALA A 86 9.40 5.01 10.67
C ALA A 86 9.13 5.34 12.14
N ILE A 87 8.62 6.55 12.44
CA ILE A 87 8.23 6.93 13.80
C ILE A 87 6.96 6.22 14.29
N LEU A 88 6.15 5.71 13.37
CA LEU A 88 4.92 4.99 13.72
C LEU A 88 5.23 3.53 14.06
N PRO A 89 4.83 3.04 15.23
CA PRO A 89 5.18 1.70 15.70
C PRO A 89 4.55 0.59 14.84
N SER A 90 3.52 0.90 14.06
CA SER A 90 2.85 -0.04 13.16
C SER A 90 3.52 -0.18 11.79
N THR A 91 4.49 0.67 11.47
CA THR A 91 5.26 0.55 10.22
C THR A 91 6.16 -0.67 10.28
N PHE A 92 5.85 -1.65 9.44
CA PHE A 92 6.61 -2.90 9.31
C PHE A 92 7.82 -2.72 8.39
N ALA A 93 7.60 -2.07 7.24
CA ALA A 93 8.66 -1.74 6.30
C ALA A 93 8.31 -0.46 5.51
N ALA A 94 9.34 0.25 5.06
CA ALA A 94 9.20 1.31 4.07
C ALA A 94 10.34 1.20 3.06
N LEU A 95 9.98 1.20 1.78
CA LEU A 95 10.83 0.85 0.65
C LEU A 95 10.68 1.91 -0.44
N GLU A 96 11.79 2.26 -1.08
CA GLU A 96 11.72 2.98 -2.35
C GLU A 96 11.12 2.07 -3.43
N SER A 97 10.19 2.57 -4.22
CA SER A 97 9.56 1.79 -5.28
C SER A 97 10.47 1.59 -6.50
N ALA A 98 10.09 0.69 -7.40
CA ALA A 98 10.89 0.41 -8.59
C ALA A 98 11.09 1.63 -9.50
N ASP A 99 10.16 2.60 -9.50
CA ASP A 99 10.26 3.85 -10.26
C ASP A 99 11.22 4.89 -9.63
N GLY A 100 11.67 4.68 -8.39
CA GLY A 100 12.52 5.62 -7.68
C GLY A 100 11.85 6.93 -7.27
N LYS A 101 10.55 7.09 -7.53
CA LYS A 101 9.77 8.33 -7.31
C LYS A 101 8.63 8.14 -6.31
N SER A 102 8.56 6.98 -5.71
CA SER A 102 7.49 6.62 -4.76
C SER A 102 8.06 5.82 -3.60
N VAL A 103 7.36 5.83 -2.48
CA VAL A 103 7.68 5.01 -1.31
C VAL A 103 6.53 4.06 -1.01
N ILE A 104 6.85 2.80 -0.89
CA ILE A 104 5.95 1.73 -0.49
C ILE A 104 6.07 1.58 1.02
N VAL A 105 4.94 1.65 1.72
CA VAL A 105 4.88 1.49 3.17
C VAL A 105 4.00 0.31 3.51
N LEU A 106 4.55 -0.62 4.27
CA LEU A 106 3.87 -1.80 4.76
C LEU A 106 3.52 -1.60 6.23
N VAL A 107 2.22 -1.65 6.54
CA VAL A 107 1.70 -1.34 7.88
C VAL A 107 1.03 -2.57 8.45
N LYS A 108 1.40 -2.97 9.68
CA LYS A 108 0.71 -4.06 10.38
C LYS A 108 -0.63 -3.61 10.92
N PHE A 109 -1.65 -4.45 10.71
CA PHE A 109 -2.97 -4.27 11.30
C PHE A 109 -3.59 -5.60 11.75
N THR A 110 -4.60 -5.51 12.60
CA THR A 110 -5.41 -6.63 13.07
C THR A 110 -6.81 -6.13 13.45
N ASN A 111 -7.75 -7.03 13.69
CA ASN A 111 -9.03 -6.63 14.27
C ASN A 111 -8.89 -6.27 15.76
N GLN A 112 -9.95 -5.82 16.40
CA GLN A 112 -9.97 -5.44 17.82
C GLN A 112 -9.59 -6.58 18.78
N ASN A 113 -9.75 -7.83 18.34
CA ASN A 113 -9.48 -9.04 19.14
C ASN A 113 -8.10 -9.65 18.85
N ASP A 114 -7.20 -8.90 18.19
CA ASP A 114 -5.87 -9.34 17.76
C ASP A 114 -5.92 -10.59 16.84
N LYS A 115 -6.98 -10.73 16.05
CA LYS A 115 -7.17 -11.85 15.12
C LYS A 115 -7.25 -11.35 13.68
N LEU A 116 -6.85 -12.20 12.76
CA LEU A 116 -7.00 -12.00 11.33
C LEU A 116 -8.07 -12.93 10.78
N PRO A 117 -8.86 -12.49 9.79
CA PRO A 117 -9.84 -13.34 9.13
C PRO A 117 -9.22 -14.54 8.42
N THR A 118 -9.96 -15.63 8.36
CA THR A 118 -9.57 -16.84 7.64
C THR A 118 -10.27 -16.97 6.30
N SER A 119 -11.36 -16.23 6.08
CA SER A 119 -12.06 -16.17 4.80
C SER A 119 -11.67 -14.93 4.01
N GLU A 120 -11.57 -15.06 2.69
CA GLU A 120 -11.18 -13.97 1.80
C GLU A 120 -12.16 -12.77 1.82
N PRO A 121 -13.51 -12.97 1.82
CA PRO A 121 -14.44 -11.85 1.91
C PRO A 121 -14.31 -11.03 3.20
N GLU A 122 -14.14 -11.70 4.35
CA GLU A 122 -13.93 -11.00 5.62
C GLU A 122 -12.58 -10.28 5.68
N ALA A 123 -11.54 -10.89 5.10
CA ALA A 123 -10.22 -10.29 5.01
C ALA A 123 -10.22 -9.05 4.11
N GLU A 124 -10.92 -9.10 2.96
CA GLU A 124 -11.10 -7.97 2.06
C GLU A 124 -11.84 -6.82 2.75
N GLN A 125 -12.91 -7.12 3.48
CA GLN A 125 -13.65 -6.13 4.23
C GLN A 125 -12.79 -5.48 5.32
N LEU A 126 -12.08 -6.29 6.13
CA LEU A 126 -11.18 -5.77 7.15
C LEU A 126 -10.06 -4.93 6.54
N TYR A 127 -9.51 -5.32 5.39
CA TYR A 127 -8.49 -4.57 4.70
C TYR A 127 -8.98 -3.18 4.26
N ARG A 128 -10.19 -3.08 3.71
CA ARG A 128 -10.80 -1.80 3.31
C ARG A 128 -11.01 -0.88 4.50
N ILE A 129 -11.55 -1.41 5.61
CA ILE A 129 -11.73 -0.64 6.84
C ILE A 129 -10.38 -0.21 7.42
N ALA A 130 -9.38 -1.10 7.40
CA ALA A 130 -8.02 -0.77 7.83
C ALA A 130 -7.43 0.38 6.98
N TYR A 131 -7.63 0.34 5.66
CA TYR A 131 -7.18 1.42 4.79
C TYR A 131 -7.81 2.76 5.18
N GLN A 132 -9.13 2.80 5.38
CA GLN A 132 -9.85 4.02 5.76
C GLN A 132 -9.34 4.63 7.06
N GLN A 133 -8.96 3.80 8.05
CA GLN A 133 -8.47 4.28 9.34
C GLN A 133 -6.97 4.62 9.32
N ILE A 134 -6.16 3.84 8.64
CA ILE A 134 -4.70 3.96 8.65
C ILE A 134 -4.20 5.03 7.68
N HIS A 135 -4.76 5.07 6.46
CA HIS A 135 -4.32 5.99 5.41
C HIS A 135 -4.26 7.46 5.86
N PRO A 136 -5.30 8.05 6.50
CA PRO A 136 -5.26 9.45 6.91
C PRO A 136 -4.19 9.72 7.99
N ILE A 137 -3.90 8.76 8.87
CA ILE A 137 -2.86 8.89 9.90
C ILE A 137 -1.49 9.00 9.23
N TYR A 138 -1.17 8.09 8.33
CA TYR A 138 0.11 8.08 7.62
C TYR A 138 0.26 9.30 6.72
N GLN A 139 -0.80 9.69 6.04
CA GLN A 139 -0.83 10.90 5.22
C GLN A 139 -0.53 12.15 6.05
N ALA A 140 -1.15 12.27 7.24
CA ALA A 140 -0.92 13.41 8.14
C ALA A 140 0.52 13.46 8.65
N VAL A 141 1.09 12.31 9.04
CA VAL A 141 2.47 12.22 9.52
C VAL A 141 3.47 12.61 8.43
N VAL A 142 3.29 12.11 7.22
CA VAL A 142 4.15 12.46 6.08
C VAL A 142 4.03 13.95 5.77
N LYS A 143 2.81 14.49 5.65
CA LYS A 143 2.59 15.93 5.39
C LYS A 143 3.22 16.81 6.46
N ALA A 144 3.04 16.47 7.75
CA ALA A 144 3.61 17.25 8.85
C ALA A 144 5.15 17.28 8.82
N SER A 145 5.77 16.12 8.57
CA SER A 145 7.23 15.99 8.53
C SER A 145 7.85 16.75 7.36
N LEU A 146 7.20 16.72 6.21
CA LEU A 146 7.68 17.37 4.99
C LEU A 146 7.50 18.90 5.05
N THR A 147 6.48 19.39 5.74
CA THR A 147 6.27 20.85 5.96
C THR A 147 7.41 21.47 6.79
N ILE A 148 8.01 20.70 7.70
CA ILE A 148 9.13 21.17 8.55
C ILE A 148 10.43 21.25 7.74
N GLY A 149 10.57 20.45 6.67
CA GLY A 149 11.80 20.30 5.89
C GLY A 149 11.92 21.15 4.63
N ALA A 150 10.97 22.03 4.33
CA ALA A 150 10.86 22.87 3.11
C ALA A 150 10.65 22.12 1.77
N GLN A 151 9.56 22.46 1.08
CA GLN A 151 9.31 22.24 -0.35
C GLN A 151 9.09 20.79 -0.82
N VAL A 152 8.21 20.04 -0.21
CA VAL A 152 7.68 18.87 -0.91
C VAL A 152 6.31 19.20 -1.49
N ALA A 153 6.29 19.24 -2.81
CA ALA A 153 5.04 19.22 -3.57
C ALA A 153 4.18 18.03 -3.11
N SER A 154 2.89 18.22 -3.10
CA SER A 154 1.86 17.31 -2.60
C SER A 154 2.21 15.82 -2.74
N VAL A 155 2.70 15.19 -1.66
CA VAL A 155 2.82 13.74 -1.59
C VAL A 155 1.46 13.18 -1.19
N GLU A 156 0.84 12.41 -2.06
CA GLU A 156 -0.43 11.77 -1.80
C GLU A 156 -0.24 10.27 -1.58
N ALA A 157 -0.76 9.76 -0.47
CA ALA A 157 -0.84 8.33 -0.28
C ALA A 157 -1.99 7.77 -1.12
N SER A 158 -1.72 6.68 -1.82
CA SER A 158 -2.73 5.95 -2.58
C SER A 158 -2.62 4.45 -2.33
N SER A 159 -3.66 3.71 -2.65
CA SER A 159 -3.52 2.27 -2.82
C SER A 159 -2.68 2.00 -4.07
N ALA A 160 -1.82 0.99 -4.00
CA ALA A 160 -0.66 0.85 -4.90
C ALA A 160 -0.96 0.71 -6.40
N MET A 161 -2.15 0.34 -6.83
CA MET A 161 -2.43 0.05 -8.25
C MET A 161 -3.88 0.31 -8.68
N SER A 162 -4.80 0.61 -7.78
CA SER A 162 -6.21 0.89 -8.09
C SER A 162 -6.71 2.03 -7.21
N ASN A 163 -7.76 2.69 -7.63
CA ASN A 163 -8.42 3.70 -6.82
C ASN A 163 -9.11 3.08 -5.58
N GLU A 164 -9.20 1.76 -5.50
CA GLU A 164 -9.79 1.04 -4.38
C GLU A 164 -8.77 0.16 -3.66
N PRO A 165 -8.75 0.17 -2.31
CA PRO A 165 -7.91 -0.73 -1.52
C PRO A 165 -8.42 -2.17 -1.61
N SER A 166 -7.49 -3.12 -1.86
CA SER A 166 -7.81 -4.55 -1.97
C SER A 166 -6.64 -5.41 -1.48
N LEU A 167 -6.96 -6.61 -0.98
CA LEU A 167 -5.98 -7.65 -0.63
C LEU A 167 -5.08 -8.03 -1.81
N HIS A 168 -5.57 -7.86 -3.03
CA HIS A 168 -4.84 -8.17 -4.25
C HIS A 168 -3.89 -7.05 -4.68
N ASN A 169 -3.80 -5.95 -3.94
CA ASN A 169 -2.85 -4.89 -4.22
C ASN A 169 -1.42 -5.43 -4.04
N SER A 170 -0.58 -5.13 -5.01
CA SER A 170 0.80 -5.59 -5.06
C SER A 170 1.74 -4.46 -5.43
N PHE A 171 3.01 -4.67 -5.23
CA PHE A 171 4.05 -3.80 -5.74
C PHE A 171 5.11 -4.61 -6.49
N MET A 172 5.76 -3.99 -7.46
CA MET A 172 6.85 -4.61 -8.20
C MET A 172 8.09 -4.77 -7.32
N MET A 173 8.82 -5.85 -7.53
CA MET A 173 10.13 -6.04 -6.91
C MET A 173 10.99 -4.81 -7.16
N THR A 174 11.63 -4.30 -6.13
CA THR A 174 12.38 -3.05 -6.15
C THR A 174 13.81 -3.24 -5.66
N LEU A 175 14.62 -2.19 -5.82
CA LEU A 175 15.93 -2.03 -5.24
C LEU A 175 15.91 -0.82 -4.32
N ASP A 176 16.27 -1.05 -3.07
CA ASP A 176 16.46 0.00 -2.06
C ASP A 176 17.68 -0.35 -1.22
N ALA A 177 18.72 0.45 -1.28
CA ALA A 177 19.96 0.21 -0.53
C ALA A 177 19.77 0.39 0.99
N HIS A 178 18.76 1.18 1.40
CA HIS A 178 18.48 1.53 2.79
C HIS A 178 17.00 1.33 3.14
N PRO A 179 16.46 0.10 2.99
CA PRO A 179 15.07 -0.15 3.33
C PRO A 179 14.86 -0.02 4.84
N TYR A 180 13.80 0.67 5.25
CA TYR A 180 13.39 0.63 6.64
C TYR A 180 12.70 -0.71 6.93
N TYR A 181 13.05 -1.32 8.05
CA TYR A 181 12.44 -2.56 8.52
C TYR A 181 12.33 -2.61 10.03
N ASN A 182 11.14 -2.95 10.53
CA ASN A 182 10.88 -3.14 11.95
C ASN A 182 10.22 -4.51 12.20
N ALA A 183 11.02 -5.52 12.56
CA ALA A 183 10.52 -6.86 12.89
C ALA A 183 9.54 -6.85 14.09
N LYS A 184 9.67 -5.85 14.98
CA LYS A 184 8.84 -5.69 16.18
C LYS A 184 7.66 -4.74 15.97
N ALA A 185 7.31 -4.44 14.72
CA ALA A 185 6.17 -3.56 14.44
C ALA A 185 4.89 -4.09 15.10
N VAL A 186 4.17 -3.18 15.76
CA VAL A 186 2.93 -3.48 16.49
C VAL A 186 1.75 -3.30 15.56
N ALA A 187 0.85 -4.29 15.49
CA ALA A 187 -0.33 -4.18 14.66
C ALA A 187 -1.29 -3.10 15.18
N MET A 188 -1.80 -2.25 14.30
CA MET A 188 -2.90 -1.34 14.62
C MET A 188 -4.18 -2.15 14.74
N ARG A 189 -4.91 -1.95 15.83
CA ARG A 189 -6.23 -2.55 16.04
C ARG A 189 -7.27 -1.75 15.28
N ILE A 190 -7.98 -2.42 14.38
CA ILE A 190 -8.97 -1.80 13.50
C ILE A 190 -10.35 -1.91 14.13
N ASP A 191 -11.05 -0.78 14.20
CA ASP A 191 -12.44 -0.76 14.61
C ASP A 191 -13.33 -1.19 13.42
N CYS A 192 -13.87 -2.39 13.49
CA CYS A 192 -14.75 -2.95 12.46
C CYS A 192 -16.14 -2.28 12.41
N HIS A 193 -16.49 -1.46 13.41
CA HIS A 193 -17.72 -0.68 13.45
C HIS A 193 -17.53 0.77 12.96
N TYR A 194 -16.33 1.10 12.51
CA TYR A 194 -16.02 2.41 11.96
C TYR A 194 -16.88 2.70 10.72
N ARG A 195 -17.69 3.76 10.81
CA ARG A 195 -18.48 4.29 9.70
C ARG A 195 -17.89 5.62 9.27
N THR A 196 -17.71 5.81 7.98
CA THR A 196 -17.39 7.10 7.40
C THR A 196 -18.68 7.89 7.18
N GLU A 197 -18.63 9.22 7.26
CA GLU A 197 -19.78 10.09 6.97
C GLU A 197 -20.39 9.83 5.58
N ASP A 198 -19.59 9.38 4.62
CA ASP A 198 -20.03 8.99 3.28
C ASP A 198 -20.92 7.72 3.27
N THR A 199 -20.70 6.80 4.22
CA THR A 199 -21.52 5.59 4.35
C THR A 199 -22.93 5.92 4.89
N ASP A 200 -23.03 6.94 5.75
CA ASP A 200 -24.30 7.39 6.28
C ASP A 200 -25.15 8.12 5.22
N GLN A 201 -24.50 8.83 4.27
CA GLN A 201 -25.22 9.46 3.15
C GLN A 201 -25.75 8.43 2.15
N GLN A 202 -25.04 7.35 1.89
CA GLN A 202 -25.52 6.27 1.01
C GLN A 202 -26.68 5.50 1.65
N ALA A 203 -26.61 5.17 2.94
CA ALA A 203 -27.69 4.51 3.67
C ALA A 203 -28.97 5.37 3.70
N TYR A 204 -28.82 6.70 3.92
CA TYR A 204 -29.93 7.64 3.92
C TYR A 204 -30.61 7.78 2.54
N THR A 205 -29.81 7.65 1.47
CA THR A 205 -30.31 7.74 0.09
C THR A 205 -31.05 6.45 -0.32
N GLU A 206 -30.57 5.29 0.14
CA GLU A 206 -31.21 3.98 -0.11
C GLU A 206 -32.55 3.83 0.65
N GLU A 207 -32.63 4.32 1.89
CA GLU A 207 -33.90 4.32 2.64
C GLU A 207 -34.95 5.22 2.00
N LYS A 208 -34.59 6.43 1.56
CA LYS A 208 -35.51 7.32 0.83
C LYS A 208 -35.91 6.79 -0.53
N GLY A 209 -35.07 5.99 -1.18
CA GLY A 209 -35.40 5.31 -2.45
C GLY A 209 -36.43 4.20 -2.28
N LYS A 210 -36.47 3.54 -1.12
CA LYS A 210 -37.45 2.49 -0.83
C LYS A 210 -38.85 3.04 -0.48
N GLU A 211 -38.89 4.15 0.27
CA GLU A 211 -40.17 4.81 0.63
C GLU A 211 -40.91 5.41 -0.59
N ARG A 212 -40.22 5.72 -1.69
CA ARG A 212 -40.85 6.25 -2.91
C ARG A 212 -41.41 5.21 -3.85
N ASN A 213 -41.15 3.92 -3.65
CA ASN A 213 -41.64 2.84 -4.50
C ASN A 213 -42.81 2.06 -3.88
N GLU A 214 -43.34 2.49 -2.71
CA GLU A 214 -44.48 1.87 -2.02
C GLU A 214 -45.77 2.71 -2.09
N ASP A 215 -45.79 3.83 -2.85
CA ASP A 215 -46.98 4.62 -3.22
C ASP A 215 -47.28 4.35 -4.76
#